data_24c3097b8ef0f6f9c296d4df3873b7c1
#
_entry.id   24c3097b8ef0f6f9c296d4df3873b7c1
#
_cell.length_a   1.000
_cell.length_b   1.000
_cell.length_c   1.000
_cell.angle_alpha   90.00
_cell.angle_beta   90.00
_cell.angle_gamma   90.00
#
_symmetry.space_group_name_H-M   'P 1'
#
loop_
_entity.id
_entity.type
_entity.pdbx_description
1 polymer ?
#
loop_
_entity_poly.entity_id
_entity_poly.type
_entity_poly.pdbx_seq_one_letter_code
_entity_poly.pdbx_strand_id
1 'polypeptide(L)'
;ILAFLSRQPMSGYDVAKEFAEGFGSCFWKASQQQVYAELTKLEQQGNVTYEAIPQPGRLDKKIYSITQQGQQELLDWLTQP
;
A
#
# COMPACT_ATOMS: atom_id res chain seq x y z
N ILE A 1 -5.47 3.09 -1.40
CA ILE A 1 -4.08 2.65 -1.22
C ILE A 1 -3.13 3.37 -2.18
N LEU A 2 -3.50 3.47 -3.46
CA LEU A 2 -2.66 4.19 -4.41
C LEU A 2 -2.45 5.65 -3.99
N ALA A 3 -3.48 6.27 -3.43
CA ALA A 3 -3.39 7.66 -2.97
C ALA A 3 -2.36 7.82 -1.84
N PHE A 4 -2.27 6.85 -0.94
CA PHE A 4 -1.27 6.89 0.12
C PHE A 4 0.15 6.77 -0.46
N LEU A 5 0.34 5.85 -1.40
CA LEU A 5 1.65 5.60 -1.99
C LEU A 5 2.07 6.72 -2.94
N SER A 6 1.11 7.47 -3.50
CA SER A 6 1.44 8.60 -4.38
C SER A 6 2.11 9.74 -3.62
N ARG A 7 1.91 9.81 -2.31
CA ARG A 7 2.55 10.83 -1.47
C ARG A 7 4.01 10.46 -1.16
N GLN A 8 4.24 9.20 -0.81
CA GLN A 8 5.57 8.70 -0.46
C GLN A 8 5.56 7.18 -0.43
N PRO A 9 6.71 6.54 -0.62
CA PRO A 9 6.80 5.09 -0.43
C PRO A 9 6.51 4.74 1.03
N MET A 10 5.79 3.64 1.25
CA MET A 10 5.39 3.21 2.58
C MET A 10 5.48 1.69 2.66
N SER A 11 5.75 1.18 3.87
CA SER A 11 5.65 -0.26 4.11
C SER A 11 4.18 -0.66 4.16
N GLY A 12 3.92 -1.97 3.95
CA GLY A 12 2.56 -2.48 4.08
C GLY A 12 1.97 -2.22 5.46
N TYR A 13 2.81 -2.32 6.51
CA TYR A 13 2.39 -1.99 7.87
C TYR A 13 1.94 -0.54 7.99
N ASP A 14 2.72 0.39 7.43
CA ASP A 14 2.40 1.81 7.49
C ASP A 14 1.12 2.14 6.72
N VAL A 15 0.92 1.51 5.55
CA VAL A 15 -0.32 1.69 4.79
C VAL A 15 -1.52 1.19 5.59
N ALA A 16 -1.39 0.02 6.20
CA ALA A 16 -2.47 -0.55 7.01
C ALA A 16 -2.78 0.32 8.22
N LYS A 17 -1.76 0.89 8.84
CA LYS A 17 -1.91 1.78 9.99
C LYS A 17 -2.66 3.05 9.60
N GLU A 18 -2.27 3.69 8.49
CA GLU A 18 -2.96 4.87 7.99
C GLU A 18 -4.43 4.57 7.67
N PHE A 19 -4.67 3.43 7.05
CA PHE A 19 -6.02 3.01 6.72
C PHE A 19 -6.86 2.79 7.99
N ALA A 20 -6.27 2.14 8.99
CA ALA A 20 -6.98 1.83 10.24
C ALA A 20 -7.27 3.08 11.07
N GLU A 21 -6.44 4.10 11.00
CA GLU A 21 -6.66 5.35 11.75
C GLU A 21 -7.97 6.01 11.38
N GLY A 22 -8.45 5.80 10.14
CA GLY A 22 -9.74 6.35 9.72
C GLY A 22 -10.94 5.58 10.24
N PHE A 23 -10.75 4.35 10.75
CA PHE A 23 -11.85 3.46 11.13
C PHE A 23 -11.81 3.02 12.59
N GLY A 24 -10.77 3.39 13.32
CA GLY A 24 -10.62 2.99 14.72
C GLY A 24 -9.86 1.68 14.89
N SER A 25 -9.39 1.44 16.12
CA SER A 25 -8.49 0.34 16.42
C SER A 25 -9.15 -1.04 16.32
N CYS A 26 -10.47 -1.12 16.47
CA CYS A 26 -11.17 -2.40 16.42
C CYS A 26 -11.16 -3.05 15.02
N PHE A 27 -10.88 -2.27 13.98
CA PHE A 27 -10.79 -2.80 12.61
C PHE A 27 -9.35 -3.08 12.16
N TRP A 28 -8.39 -2.95 13.08
CA TRP A 28 -6.97 -3.04 12.74
C TRP A 28 -6.59 -4.34 12.03
N LYS A 29 -6.98 -5.49 12.62
CA LYS A 29 -6.61 -6.79 12.04
C LYS A 29 -7.26 -7.03 10.70
N ALA A 30 -8.55 -6.69 10.57
CA ALA A 30 -9.26 -6.83 9.30
C ALA A 30 -8.66 -5.92 8.24
N SER A 31 -8.28 -4.70 8.63
CA SER A 31 -7.65 -3.74 7.72
C SER A 31 -6.30 -4.23 7.23
N GLN A 32 -5.51 -4.86 8.11
CA GLN A 32 -4.22 -5.42 7.72
C GLN A 32 -4.36 -6.45 6.62
N GLN A 33 -5.25 -7.42 6.81
CA GLN A 33 -5.47 -8.48 5.82
C GLN A 33 -5.93 -7.89 4.49
N GLN A 34 -6.87 -6.97 4.54
CA GLN A 34 -7.40 -6.34 3.34
C GLN A 34 -6.32 -5.53 2.62
N VAL A 35 -5.55 -4.75 3.36
CA VAL A 35 -4.49 -3.92 2.77
C VAL A 35 -3.42 -4.78 2.12
N TYR A 36 -2.98 -5.84 2.79
CA TYR A 36 -1.96 -6.71 2.20
C TYR A 36 -2.47 -7.43 0.95
N ALA A 37 -3.73 -7.85 0.96
CA ALA A 37 -4.35 -8.45 -0.22
C ALA A 37 -4.41 -7.46 -1.38
N GLU A 38 -4.79 -6.22 -1.11
CA GLU A 38 -4.84 -5.16 -2.12
C GLU A 38 -3.44 -4.81 -2.64
N LEU A 39 -2.45 -4.73 -1.77
CA LEU A 39 -1.07 -4.46 -2.18
C LEU A 39 -0.55 -5.56 -3.09
N THR A 40 -0.82 -6.82 -2.77
CA THR A 40 -0.43 -7.95 -3.60
C THR A 40 -1.09 -7.86 -4.97
N LYS A 41 -2.38 -7.54 -4.99
CA LYS A 41 -3.12 -7.38 -6.24
C LYS A 41 -2.57 -6.24 -7.08
N LEU A 42 -2.29 -5.10 -6.47
CA LEU A 42 -1.74 -3.94 -7.17
C LEU A 42 -0.35 -4.24 -7.72
N GLU A 43 0.45 -4.99 -6.98
CA GLU A 43 1.78 -5.39 -7.43
C GLU A 43 1.68 -6.32 -8.64
N GLN A 44 0.76 -7.27 -8.62
CA GLN A 44 0.53 -8.16 -9.75
C GLN A 44 0.04 -7.42 -10.99
N GLN A 45 -0.70 -6.35 -10.80
CA GLN A 45 -1.19 -5.51 -11.89
C GLN A 45 -0.13 -4.54 -12.42
N GLY A 46 1.00 -4.41 -11.71
CA GLY A 46 2.06 -3.49 -12.10
C GLY A 46 1.84 -2.06 -11.64
N ASN A 47 0.85 -1.82 -10.77
CA ASN A 47 0.55 -0.48 -10.27
C ASN A 47 1.44 -0.06 -9.11
N VAL A 48 1.99 -1.01 -8.39
CA VAL A 48 2.97 -0.75 -7.33
C VAL A 48 4.11 -1.74 -7.45
N THR A 49 5.24 -1.36 -6.90
CA THR A 49 6.40 -2.25 -6.75
C THR A 49 6.84 -2.22 -5.31
N TYR A 50 7.70 -3.15 -4.91
CA TYR A 50 8.22 -3.14 -3.55
C TYR A 50 9.70 -3.44 -3.53
N GLU A 51 10.35 -2.98 -2.47
CA GLU A 51 11.74 -3.30 -2.18
C GLU A 51 11.80 -3.96 -0.82
N ALA A 52 12.43 -5.14 -0.77
CA ALA A 52 12.60 -5.85 0.49
C ALA A 52 13.89 -5.37 1.16
N ILE A 53 13.76 -4.86 2.38
CA ILE A 53 14.90 -4.34 3.15
C ILE A 53 15.21 -5.34 4.25
N PRO A 54 16.38 -5.99 4.23
CA PRO A 54 16.76 -6.93 5.28
C PRO A 54 16.85 -6.24 6.65
N GLN A 55 16.33 -6.91 7.67
CA GLN A 55 16.43 -6.42 9.04
C GLN A 55 17.04 -7.49 9.93
N PRO A 56 18.07 -7.19 10.73
CA PRO A 56 18.68 -8.16 11.61
C PRO A 56 17.65 -8.75 12.60
N GLY A 57 17.58 -10.08 12.66
CA GLY A 57 16.69 -10.75 13.59
C GLY A 57 15.21 -10.64 13.33
N ARG A 58 14.81 -10.14 12.14
CA ARG A 58 13.41 -9.96 11.77
C ARG A 58 13.20 -10.33 10.30
N LEU A 59 11.92 -10.48 9.94
CA LEU A 59 11.56 -10.63 8.54
C LEU A 59 11.89 -9.35 7.77
N ASP A 60 12.17 -9.51 6.47
CA ASP A 60 12.45 -8.36 5.61
C ASP A 60 11.27 -7.39 5.61
N LYS A 61 11.59 -6.10 5.65
CA LYS A 61 10.59 -5.06 5.53
C LYS A 61 10.37 -4.76 4.06
N LYS A 62 9.11 -4.78 3.63
CA LYS A 62 8.74 -4.45 2.25
C LYS A 62 8.26 -3.02 2.18
N ILE A 63 8.93 -2.20 1.42
CA ILE A 63 8.53 -0.81 1.16
C ILE A 63 7.88 -0.77 -0.22
N TYR A 64 6.62 -0.43 -0.26
CA TYR A 64 5.86 -0.33 -1.50
C TYR A 64 5.94 1.07 -2.06
N SER A 65 6.04 1.16 -3.38
CA SER A 65 6.08 2.44 -4.10
C SER A 65 5.12 2.36 -5.27
N ILE A 66 4.46 3.48 -5.57
CA ILE A 66 3.59 3.56 -6.75
C ILE A 66 4.46 3.61 -8.00
N THR A 67 4.04 2.89 -9.05
CA THR A 67 4.71 2.93 -10.34
C THR A 67 4.11 4.05 -11.19
N GLN A 68 4.74 4.33 -12.34
CA GLN A 68 4.17 5.28 -13.30
C GLN A 68 2.79 4.81 -13.76
N GLN A 69 2.63 3.51 -14.01
CA GLN A 69 1.33 2.95 -14.37
C GLN A 69 0.32 3.16 -13.24
N GLY A 70 0.73 2.95 -11.99
CA GLY A 70 -0.14 3.17 -10.84
C GLY A 70 -0.57 4.61 -10.69
N GLN A 71 0.34 5.55 -10.96
CA GLN A 71 0.00 6.97 -10.95
C GLN A 71 -1.03 7.31 -12.03
N GLN A 72 -0.89 6.73 -13.21
CA GLN A 72 -1.84 6.94 -14.29
C GLN A 72 -3.22 6.39 -13.93
N GLU A 73 -3.27 5.20 -13.34
CA GLU A 73 -4.52 4.60 -12.88
C GLU A 73 -5.20 5.50 -11.83
N LEU A 74 -4.43 6.04 -10.90
CA LEU A 74 -4.96 6.94 -9.88
C LEU A 74 -5.52 8.20 -10.50
N LEU A 75 -4.81 8.80 -11.45
CA LEU A 75 -5.27 10.00 -12.14
C LEU A 75 -6.54 9.73 -12.93
N ASP A 76 -6.61 8.61 -13.65
CA ASP A 76 -7.79 8.22 -14.39
C ASP A 76 -9.00 8.08 -13.46
N TRP A 77 -8.80 7.45 -12.30
CA TRP A 77 -9.85 7.28 -11.32
C TRP A 77 -10.33 8.63 -10.76
N LEU A 78 -9.41 9.54 -10.47
CA LEU A 78 -9.74 10.85 -9.91
C LEU A 78 -10.40 11.78 -10.92
N THR A 79 -10.15 11.59 -12.21
CA THR A 79 -10.70 12.45 -13.25
C THR A 79 -12.01 11.94 -13.85
N GLN A 80 -12.42 10.73 -13.50
CA GLN A 80 -13.71 10.20 -13.94
C GLN A 80 -14.83 10.88 -13.16
N PRO A 81 -15.90 11.29 -13.87
CA PRO A 81 -17.05 11.91 -13.20
C PRO A 81 -17.82 10.96 -12.30
#